data_732679f426c60c1835a900ea42cb6f9e
#
_entry.id   732679f426c60c1835a900ea42cb6f9e
#
_cell.length_a   1.000
_cell.length_b   1.000
_cell.length_c   1.000
_cell.angle_alpha   90.00
_cell.angle_beta   90.00
_cell.angle_gamma   90.00
#
_symmetry.space_group_name_H-M   'P 1'
#
loop_
_entity.id
_entity.type
_entity.pdbx_description
1 polymer ?
#
loop_
_entity_poly.entity_id
_entity_poly.type
_entity_poly.pdbx_seq_one_letter_code
_entity_poly.pdbx_strand_id
1 'polypeptide(L)'
;YDVIVDFLSFIPDHLKRTLSILNGQFIQFIFISSSTAYRKKCEDEILTEQSEIGNEKWDYAYNKYLCEEFLKKCSINYTIIRPYVTYGKNRIPFPIIPGDQYTLLARIMANKPVIMFEQGDAICTLTHTEDFAKTLYELLLNEKAYKEAFHITSTSEQTWLEVYTILCELLNRKPKICSLDRAETEKYMPEFYEILVGDKGTNMRFDNTKVSNAIGHSVYNTVSLR
;
A
#
# COMPACT_ATOMS: atom_id res chain seq x y z
N TYR A 1 -23.85 11.33 -9.65
CA TYR A 1 -22.43 11.09 -10.03
C TYR A 1 -22.34 9.76 -10.75
N ASP A 2 -21.40 9.63 -11.69
CA ASP A 2 -21.18 8.35 -12.37
C ASP A 2 -20.31 7.44 -11.47
N VAL A 3 -19.19 7.96 -10.98
CA VAL A 3 -18.27 7.22 -10.10
C VAL A 3 -17.93 8.06 -8.88
N ILE A 4 -17.90 7.41 -7.73
CA ILE A 4 -17.33 7.93 -6.47
C ILE A 4 -16.08 7.13 -6.15
N VAL A 5 -14.96 7.80 -5.90
CA VAL A 5 -13.71 7.18 -5.43
C VAL A 5 -13.42 7.65 -4.01
N ASP A 6 -13.53 6.76 -3.05
CA ASP A 6 -13.35 7.05 -1.62
C ASP A 6 -11.94 6.70 -1.15
N PHE A 7 -11.13 7.73 -0.94
CA PHE A 7 -9.80 7.66 -0.34
C PHE A 7 -9.79 7.90 1.18
N LEU A 8 -10.90 8.34 1.76
CA LEU A 8 -10.95 8.93 3.09
C LEU A 8 -11.56 8.02 4.16
N SER A 9 -12.16 6.92 3.77
CA SER A 9 -12.72 5.96 4.72
C SER A 9 -11.64 5.02 5.27
N PHE A 10 -11.41 5.10 6.59
CA PHE A 10 -10.43 4.28 7.30
C PHE A 10 -11.07 3.25 8.23
N ILE A 11 -12.33 3.46 8.62
CA ILE A 11 -13.13 2.58 9.48
C ILE A 11 -14.53 2.40 8.89
N PRO A 12 -15.26 1.34 9.23
CA PRO A 12 -16.61 1.09 8.70
C PRO A 12 -17.60 2.24 8.86
N ASP A 13 -17.50 3.00 9.95
CA ASP A 13 -18.42 4.11 10.21
C ASP A 13 -18.23 5.28 9.24
N HIS A 14 -17.00 5.50 8.73
CA HIS A 14 -16.78 6.46 7.66
C HIS A 14 -17.53 6.05 6.39
N LEU A 15 -17.42 4.78 5.97
CA LEU A 15 -18.16 4.25 4.81
C LEU A 15 -19.66 4.33 4.99
N LYS A 16 -20.19 3.94 6.14
CA LYS A 16 -21.65 4.05 6.45
C LYS A 16 -22.12 5.49 6.27
N ARG A 17 -21.37 6.46 6.82
CA ARG A 17 -21.71 7.88 6.70
C ARG A 17 -21.64 8.34 5.26
N THR A 18 -20.57 8.01 4.52
CA THR A 18 -20.41 8.39 3.11
C THR A 18 -21.55 7.83 2.27
N LEU A 19 -21.86 6.54 2.38
CA LEU A 19 -22.92 5.91 1.60
C LEU A 19 -24.31 6.43 1.97
N SER A 20 -24.56 6.78 3.23
CA SER A 20 -25.83 7.37 3.65
C SER A 20 -26.05 8.76 3.04
N ILE A 21 -25.01 9.58 2.94
CA ILE A 21 -25.05 10.92 2.32
C ILE A 21 -25.27 10.79 0.80
N LEU A 22 -24.57 9.87 0.15
CA LEU A 22 -24.66 9.66 -1.29
C LEU A 22 -25.99 9.05 -1.72
N ASN A 23 -26.66 8.32 -0.83
CA ASN A 23 -27.99 7.73 -1.02
C ASN A 23 -28.18 7.01 -2.36
N GLY A 24 -27.17 6.28 -2.80
CA GLY A 24 -27.19 5.52 -4.07
C GLY A 24 -27.13 6.36 -5.36
N GLN A 25 -26.85 7.66 -5.27
CA GLN A 25 -26.76 8.57 -6.44
C GLN A 25 -25.44 8.44 -7.19
N PHE A 26 -25.04 7.21 -7.52
CA PHE A 26 -23.85 6.88 -8.30
C PHE A 26 -24.04 5.53 -9.02
N ILE A 27 -23.29 5.30 -10.08
CA ILE A 27 -23.27 4.03 -10.81
C ILE A 27 -22.26 3.07 -10.17
N GLN A 28 -21.07 3.57 -9.82
CA GLN A 28 -19.99 2.77 -9.22
C GLN A 28 -19.40 3.48 -8.00
N PHE A 29 -19.15 2.73 -6.92
CA PHE A 29 -18.43 3.20 -5.75
C PHE A 29 -17.08 2.47 -5.62
N ILE A 30 -15.98 3.18 -5.76
CA ILE A 30 -14.63 2.64 -5.63
C ILE A 30 -14.09 2.98 -4.25
N PHE A 31 -13.83 1.95 -3.46
CA PHE A 31 -13.21 2.08 -2.15
C PHE A 31 -11.70 1.82 -2.22
N ILE A 32 -10.91 2.78 -1.80
CA ILE A 32 -9.47 2.60 -1.67
C ILE A 32 -9.17 1.96 -0.31
N SER A 33 -9.00 0.64 -0.35
CA SER A 33 -8.58 -0.19 0.77
C SER A 33 -7.06 -0.15 0.95
N SER A 34 -6.44 -1.25 1.28
CA SER A 34 -4.97 -1.39 1.38
C SER A 34 -4.57 -2.85 1.23
N SER A 35 -3.46 -3.11 0.58
CA SER A 35 -2.85 -4.45 0.57
C SER A 35 -2.34 -4.90 1.93
N THR A 36 -2.22 -3.99 2.90
CA THR A 36 -1.89 -4.34 4.28
C THR A 36 -2.99 -5.19 4.95
N ALA A 37 -4.21 -5.20 4.38
CA ALA A 37 -5.31 -6.03 4.86
C ALA A 37 -5.07 -7.54 4.63
N TYR A 38 -4.15 -7.93 3.75
CA TYR A 38 -3.79 -9.33 3.55
C TYR A 38 -3.15 -9.93 4.80
N ARG A 39 -3.59 -11.16 5.14
CA ARG A 39 -3.02 -11.98 6.20
C ARG A 39 -2.10 -13.01 5.57
N LYS A 40 -0.81 -12.72 5.55
CA LYS A 40 0.20 -13.60 4.94
C LYS A 40 0.35 -14.90 5.72
N LYS A 41 0.46 -16.01 4.99
CA LYS A 41 0.66 -17.37 5.54
C LYS A 41 2.14 -17.74 5.68
N CYS A 42 2.97 -17.26 4.77
CA CYS A 42 4.43 -17.49 4.77
C CYS A 42 5.15 -16.31 4.14
N GLU A 43 6.47 -16.23 4.34
CA GLU A 43 7.28 -15.08 3.87
C GLU A 43 7.36 -14.97 2.35
N ASP A 44 7.38 -16.10 1.62
CA ASP A 44 7.50 -16.12 0.16
C ASP A 44 6.16 -16.18 -0.58
N GLU A 45 5.05 -15.95 0.13
CA GLU A 45 3.72 -15.94 -0.49
C GLU A 45 3.60 -14.82 -1.53
N ILE A 46 3.23 -15.19 -2.76
CA ILE A 46 2.78 -14.22 -3.78
C ILE A 46 1.29 -13.99 -3.55
N LEU A 47 0.94 -12.77 -3.18
CA LEU A 47 -0.42 -12.38 -2.85
C LEU A 47 -1.27 -12.25 -4.12
N THR A 48 -2.44 -12.86 -4.06
CA THR A 48 -3.53 -12.69 -5.03
C THR A 48 -4.74 -12.09 -4.31
N GLU A 49 -5.76 -11.65 -5.04
CA GLU A 49 -6.99 -11.15 -4.41
C GLU A 49 -7.78 -12.23 -3.66
N GLN A 50 -7.43 -13.50 -3.87
CA GLN A 50 -7.98 -14.66 -3.16
C GLN A 50 -7.20 -15.01 -1.89
N SER A 51 -6.01 -14.42 -1.68
CA SER A 51 -5.26 -14.58 -0.45
C SER A 51 -6.08 -14.10 0.75
N GLU A 52 -5.87 -14.74 1.90
CA GLU A 52 -6.60 -14.44 3.12
C GLU A 52 -6.42 -12.96 3.53
N ILE A 53 -7.51 -12.34 3.98
CA ILE A 53 -7.52 -10.97 4.51
C ILE A 53 -7.93 -10.98 5.99
N GLY A 54 -7.67 -9.88 6.70
CA GLY A 54 -7.97 -9.78 8.14
C GLY A 54 -6.68 -9.76 8.97
N ASN A 55 -5.73 -8.92 8.57
CA ASN A 55 -4.46 -8.73 9.28
C ASN A 55 -4.70 -8.00 10.62
N GLU A 56 -4.74 -8.75 11.71
CA GLU A 56 -4.96 -8.26 13.08
C GLU A 56 -3.70 -7.69 13.74
N LYS A 57 -2.53 -7.79 13.09
CA LYS A 57 -1.27 -7.30 13.65
C LYS A 57 -1.13 -5.77 13.59
N TRP A 58 -2.01 -5.11 12.85
CA TRP A 58 -2.01 -3.67 12.68
C TRP A 58 -3.45 -3.15 12.57
N ASP A 59 -3.87 -2.32 13.51
CA ASP A 59 -5.25 -1.79 13.61
C ASP A 59 -5.72 -1.14 12.30
N TYR A 60 -4.87 -0.38 11.62
CA TYR A 60 -5.20 0.19 10.32
C TYR A 60 -5.55 -0.88 9.28
N ALA A 61 -4.76 -1.94 9.21
CA ALA A 61 -4.96 -3.03 8.26
C ALA A 61 -6.26 -3.78 8.56
N TYR A 62 -6.52 -4.06 9.82
CA TYR A 62 -7.76 -4.71 10.26
C TYR A 62 -9.00 -3.86 10.01
N ASN A 63 -8.93 -2.55 10.25
CA ASN A 63 -10.02 -1.64 9.95
C ASN A 63 -10.32 -1.56 8.43
N LYS A 64 -9.32 -1.59 7.56
CA LYS A 64 -9.51 -1.68 6.11
C LYS A 64 -10.22 -2.99 5.72
N TYR A 65 -9.84 -4.11 6.32
CA TYR A 65 -10.56 -5.37 6.16
C TYR A 65 -12.04 -5.25 6.58
N LEU A 66 -12.34 -4.68 7.75
CA LEU A 66 -13.72 -4.49 8.21
C LEU A 66 -14.54 -3.59 7.27
N CYS A 67 -13.90 -2.59 6.64
CA CYS A 67 -14.52 -1.77 5.60
C CYS A 67 -14.91 -2.61 4.38
N GLU A 68 -14.03 -3.51 3.93
CA GLU A 68 -14.32 -4.42 2.81
C GLU A 68 -15.48 -5.37 3.14
N GLU A 69 -15.49 -5.95 4.34
CA GLU A 69 -16.57 -6.83 4.80
C GLU A 69 -17.93 -6.10 4.92
N PHE A 70 -17.89 -4.82 5.26
CA PHE A 70 -19.09 -3.99 5.23
C PHE A 70 -19.60 -3.78 3.80
N LEU A 71 -18.71 -3.40 2.86
CA LEU A 71 -19.08 -3.17 1.45
C LEU A 71 -19.62 -4.41 0.77
N LYS A 72 -19.07 -5.58 1.04
CA LYS A 72 -19.54 -6.86 0.48
C LYS A 72 -21.01 -7.16 0.82
N LYS A 73 -21.54 -6.57 1.89
CA LYS A 73 -22.94 -6.70 2.32
C LYS A 73 -23.85 -5.64 1.69
N CYS A 74 -23.29 -4.65 0.99
CA CYS A 74 -24.06 -3.58 0.38
C CYS A 74 -24.58 -3.99 -1.01
N SER A 75 -25.82 -3.58 -1.33
CA SER A 75 -26.44 -3.83 -2.65
C SER A 75 -26.08 -2.74 -3.67
N ILE A 76 -24.80 -2.37 -3.76
CA ILE A 76 -24.27 -1.36 -4.69
C ILE A 76 -23.21 -1.97 -5.60
N ASN A 77 -22.91 -1.34 -6.73
CA ASN A 77 -21.76 -1.69 -7.57
C ASN A 77 -20.49 -1.11 -6.94
N TYR A 78 -19.93 -1.80 -5.97
CA TYR A 78 -18.64 -1.41 -5.40
C TYR A 78 -17.48 -2.03 -6.19
N THR A 79 -16.32 -1.39 -6.10
CA THR A 79 -15.01 -1.93 -6.47
C THR A 79 -14.05 -1.63 -5.33
N ILE A 80 -13.32 -2.65 -4.87
CA ILE A 80 -12.33 -2.50 -3.80
C ILE A 80 -10.96 -2.46 -4.44
N ILE A 81 -10.18 -1.42 -4.15
CA ILE A 81 -8.79 -1.31 -4.63
C ILE A 81 -7.85 -1.42 -3.43
N ARG A 82 -6.89 -2.33 -3.51
CA ARG A 82 -5.86 -2.57 -2.49
C ARG A 82 -4.50 -2.09 -3.00
N PRO A 83 -4.17 -0.78 -2.91
CA PRO A 83 -2.81 -0.33 -3.17
C PRO A 83 -1.85 -0.86 -2.12
N TYR A 84 -0.58 -1.04 -2.49
CA TYR A 84 0.52 -1.17 -1.55
C TYR A 84 1.23 0.19 -1.41
N VAL A 85 2.53 0.22 -1.22
CA VAL A 85 3.24 1.48 -1.06
C VAL A 85 3.33 2.22 -2.39
N THR A 86 2.77 3.42 -2.42
CA THR A 86 2.88 4.32 -3.57
C THR A 86 3.95 5.37 -3.33
N TYR A 87 4.60 5.83 -4.40
CA TYR A 87 5.57 6.93 -4.37
C TYR A 87 5.31 7.91 -5.52
N GLY A 88 5.87 9.09 -5.43
CA GLY A 88 5.72 10.14 -6.42
C GLY A 88 6.35 11.45 -5.94
N LYS A 89 6.03 12.55 -6.60
CA LYS A 89 6.65 13.88 -6.33
C LYS A 89 6.60 14.31 -4.85
N ASN A 90 5.57 13.91 -4.13
CA ASN A 90 5.30 14.37 -2.76
C ASN A 90 5.45 13.26 -1.70
N ARG A 91 5.93 12.07 -2.10
CA ARG A 91 6.02 10.94 -1.19
C ARG A 91 7.26 10.09 -1.46
N ILE A 92 8.13 10.00 -0.46
CA ILE A 92 9.27 9.11 -0.45
C ILE A 92 8.81 7.75 0.09
N PRO A 93 9.02 6.64 -0.64
CA PRO A 93 8.65 5.31 -0.18
C PRO A 93 9.69 4.79 0.80
N PHE A 94 9.43 4.91 2.10
CA PHE A 94 10.31 4.38 3.14
C PHE A 94 9.49 3.85 4.32
N PRO A 95 9.91 2.73 4.99
CA PRO A 95 9.11 2.08 6.02
C PRO A 95 9.03 2.87 7.32
N ILE A 96 10.11 3.56 7.69
CA ILE A 96 10.21 4.32 8.93
C ILE A 96 10.61 5.76 8.61
N ILE A 97 9.70 6.70 8.75
CA ILE A 97 9.98 8.13 8.62
C ILE A 97 9.47 8.83 9.88
N PRO A 98 10.33 8.98 10.91
CA PRO A 98 9.98 9.76 12.08
C PRO A 98 9.80 11.24 11.68
N GLY A 99 8.61 11.77 11.91
CA GLY A 99 8.28 13.14 11.53
C GLY A 99 7.82 13.25 10.07
N ASP A 100 8.40 14.18 9.32
CA ASP A 100 8.05 14.41 7.91
C ASP A 100 9.05 13.77 6.92
N GLN A 101 8.69 13.79 5.66
CA GLN A 101 9.50 13.24 4.57
C GLN A 101 10.89 13.90 4.47
N TYR A 102 10.99 15.18 4.82
CA TYR A 102 12.24 15.92 4.78
C TYR A 102 13.22 15.44 5.85
N THR A 103 12.75 14.95 6.98
CA THR A 103 13.60 14.41 8.06
C THR A 103 14.51 13.29 7.55
N LEU A 104 14.00 12.39 6.72
CA LEU A 104 14.80 11.32 6.11
C LEU A 104 15.92 11.92 5.22
N LEU A 105 15.55 12.83 4.31
CA LEU A 105 16.51 13.47 3.41
C LEU A 105 17.56 14.29 4.16
N ALA A 106 17.15 15.06 5.18
CA ALA A 106 18.04 15.84 6.01
C ALA A 106 19.08 14.97 6.72
N ARG A 107 18.68 13.78 7.23
CA ARG A 107 19.62 12.83 7.83
C ARG A 107 20.63 12.30 6.83
N ILE A 108 20.17 11.91 5.64
CA ILE A 108 21.06 11.43 4.55
C ILE A 108 22.06 12.54 4.15
N MET A 109 21.58 13.75 3.92
CA MET A 109 22.42 14.89 3.56
C MET A 109 23.45 15.24 4.64
N ALA A 110 23.06 15.13 5.91
CA ALA A 110 23.94 15.34 7.06
C ALA A 110 24.84 14.13 7.35
N ASN A 111 24.83 13.09 6.48
CA ASN A 111 25.63 11.88 6.64
C ASN A 111 25.37 11.14 7.98
N LYS A 112 24.15 11.24 8.52
CA LYS A 112 23.69 10.57 9.74
C LYS A 112 23.08 9.22 9.39
N PRO A 113 23.18 8.21 10.27
CA PRO A 113 22.55 6.92 10.03
C PRO A 113 21.01 7.05 10.03
N VAL A 114 20.34 6.25 9.19
CA VAL A 114 18.89 6.11 9.12
C VAL A 114 18.50 4.80 9.79
N ILE A 115 17.40 4.84 10.54
CA ILE A 115 16.89 3.63 11.20
C ILE A 115 16.32 2.70 10.14
N MET A 116 16.70 1.42 10.23
CA MET A 116 16.21 0.35 9.36
C MET A 116 15.73 -0.80 10.23
N PHE A 117 14.54 -1.33 9.93
CA PHE A 117 14.02 -2.52 10.59
C PHE A 117 14.78 -3.76 10.10
N GLU A 118 15.30 -4.54 11.02
CA GLU A 118 16.22 -5.65 10.74
C GLU A 118 17.36 -5.14 9.84
N GLN A 119 17.63 -5.72 8.68
CA GLN A 119 18.63 -5.22 7.74
C GLN A 119 18.00 -4.51 6.53
N GLY A 120 16.68 -4.37 6.52
CA GLY A 120 15.94 -3.85 5.37
C GLY A 120 15.78 -4.85 4.24
N ASP A 121 15.89 -6.14 4.54
CA ASP A 121 15.87 -7.23 3.55
C ASP A 121 14.45 -7.57 3.07
N ALA A 122 13.42 -7.12 3.78
CA ALA A 122 12.04 -7.36 3.39
C ALA A 122 11.76 -6.75 2.00
N ILE A 123 11.19 -7.58 1.12
CA ILE A 123 10.81 -7.19 -0.24
C ILE A 123 9.59 -6.27 -0.18
N CYS A 124 9.66 -5.17 -0.90
CA CYS A 124 8.56 -4.25 -1.11
C CYS A 124 8.29 -4.06 -2.61
N THR A 125 7.02 -3.90 -2.94
CA THR A 125 6.57 -3.58 -4.29
C THR A 125 6.11 -2.12 -4.31
N LEU A 126 6.87 -1.25 -4.96
CA LEU A 126 6.61 0.19 -4.98
C LEU A 126 5.92 0.59 -6.29
N THR A 127 4.80 1.29 -6.19
CA THR A 127 4.02 1.70 -7.37
C THR A 127 4.05 3.23 -7.52
N HIS A 128 4.46 3.72 -8.68
CA HIS A 128 4.36 5.15 -8.95
C HIS A 128 2.91 5.61 -9.02
N THR A 129 2.62 6.77 -8.44
CA THR A 129 1.23 7.28 -8.36
C THR A 129 0.57 7.49 -9.72
N GLU A 130 1.34 7.83 -10.76
CA GLU A 130 0.80 7.96 -12.14
C GLU A 130 0.40 6.60 -12.72
N ASP A 131 1.20 5.55 -12.51
CA ASP A 131 0.90 4.21 -13.00
C ASP A 131 -0.29 3.60 -12.25
N PHE A 132 -0.36 3.84 -10.92
CA PHE A 132 -1.54 3.51 -10.13
C PHE A 132 -2.79 4.20 -10.67
N ALA A 133 -2.72 5.51 -10.92
CA ALA A 133 -3.86 6.29 -11.41
C ALA A 133 -4.32 5.86 -12.79
N LYS A 134 -3.40 5.56 -13.72
CA LYS A 134 -3.73 5.04 -15.07
C LYS A 134 -4.47 3.70 -14.96
N THR A 135 -3.96 2.76 -14.15
CA THR A 135 -4.60 1.46 -13.96
C THR A 135 -5.98 1.60 -13.29
N LEU A 136 -6.09 2.47 -12.29
CA LEU A 136 -7.37 2.76 -11.63
C LEU A 136 -8.38 3.35 -12.60
N TYR A 137 -7.95 4.25 -13.50
CA TYR A 137 -8.82 4.88 -14.50
C TYR A 137 -9.48 3.84 -15.43
N GLU A 138 -8.77 2.78 -15.82
CA GLU A 138 -9.32 1.69 -16.65
C GLU A 138 -10.38 0.82 -15.92
N LEU A 139 -10.50 0.97 -14.60
CA LEU A 139 -11.53 0.29 -13.81
C LEU A 139 -12.79 1.13 -13.58
N LEU A 140 -12.78 2.42 -14.00
CA LEU A 140 -13.96 3.29 -13.88
C LEU A 140 -15.03 2.81 -14.87
N LEU A 141 -16.25 2.58 -14.35
CA LEU A 141 -17.40 2.06 -15.11
C LEU A 141 -17.13 0.75 -15.87
N ASN A 142 -16.08 0.03 -15.47
CA ASN A 142 -15.79 -1.29 -16.02
C ASN A 142 -16.64 -2.35 -15.28
N GLU A 143 -17.58 -2.96 -15.98
CA GLU A 143 -18.50 -3.95 -15.40
C GLU A 143 -17.76 -5.17 -14.81
N LYS A 144 -16.58 -5.53 -15.33
CA LYS A 144 -15.74 -6.58 -14.77
C LYS A 144 -15.18 -6.23 -13.38
N ALA A 145 -15.25 -4.95 -13.00
CA ALA A 145 -14.77 -4.48 -11.71
C ALA A 145 -15.89 -4.39 -10.65
N TYR A 146 -17.17 -4.57 -11.06
CA TYR A 146 -18.27 -4.47 -10.12
C TYR A 146 -18.31 -5.65 -9.15
N LYS A 147 -18.39 -5.33 -7.85
CA LYS A 147 -18.39 -6.26 -6.71
C LYS A 147 -17.10 -7.07 -6.58
N GLU A 148 -16.02 -6.57 -7.15
CA GLU A 148 -14.71 -7.21 -7.16
C GLU A 148 -13.68 -6.41 -6.34
N ALA A 149 -12.63 -7.11 -5.91
CA ALA A 149 -11.45 -6.51 -5.31
C ALA A 149 -10.25 -6.70 -6.24
N PHE A 150 -9.39 -5.69 -6.31
CA PHE A 150 -8.13 -5.73 -7.05
C PHE A 150 -7.02 -5.11 -6.20
N HIS A 151 -5.83 -5.69 -6.23
CA HIS A 151 -4.65 -4.90 -5.91
C HIS A 151 -4.08 -4.28 -7.19
N ILE A 152 -3.52 -3.09 -7.07
CA ILE A 152 -2.84 -2.40 -8.15
C ILE A 152 -1.43 -2.11 -7.66
N THR A 153 -0.47 -2.87 -8.15
CA THR A 153 0.93 -2.77 -7.75
C THR A 153 1.85 -2.81 -8.95
N SER A 154 3.07 -2.30 -8.80
CA SER A 154 4.13 -2.49 -9.77
C SER A 154 4.47 -3.99 -9.93
N THR A 155 5.14 -4.33 -11.00
CA THR A 155 5.79 -5.64 -11.21
C THR A 155 7.24 -5.67 -10.71
N SER A 156 7.77 -4.53 -10.27
CA SER A 156 9.14 -4.42 -9.77
C SER A 156 9.20 -4.68 -8.27
N GLU A 157 10.11 -5.53 -7.86
CA GLU A 157 10.38 -5.87 -6.46
C GLU A 157 11.74 -5.29 -6.04
N GLN A 158 11.81 -4.67 -4.87
CA GLN A 158 13.02 -4.17 -4.25
C GLN A 158 13.00 -4.51 -2.76
N THR A 159 14.16 -4.59 -2.13
CA THR A 159 14.26 -4.56 -0.67
C THR A 159 14.23 -3.12 -0.16
N TRP A 160 13.87 -2.91 1.09
CA TRP A 160 13.93 -1.57 1.69
C TRP A 160 15.36 -1.01 1.72
N LEU A 161 16.36 -1.87 1.83
CA LEU A 161 17.78 -1.47 1.74
C LEU A 161 18.14 -0.97 0.35
N GLU A 162 17.65 -1.61 -0.71
CA GLU A 162 17.86 -1.15 -2.09
C GLU A 162 17.18 0.20 -2.32
N VAL A 163 15.94 0.39 -1.85
CA VAL A 163 15.25 1.69 -1.92
C VAL A 163 16.06 2.77 -1.22
N TYR A 164 16.57 2.50 -0.02
CA TYR A 164 17.41 3.45 0.70
C TYR A 164 18.71 3.75 -0.02
N THR A 165 19.32 2.73 -0.61
CA THR A 165 20.57 2.89 -1.40
C THR A 165 20.35 3.81 -2.60
N ILE A 166 19.25 3.63 -3.33
CA ILE A 166 18.86 4.51 -4.46
C ILE A 166 18.69 5.96 -3.97
N LEU A 167 18.00 6.19 -2.85
CA LEU A 167 17.85 7.54 -2.29
C LEU A 167 19.21 8.17 -1.93
N CYS A 168 20.12 7.38 -1.38
CA CYS A 168 21.48 7.86 -1.08
C CYS A 168 22.28 8.19 -2.35
N GLU A 169 22.21 7.35 -3.37
CA GLU A 169 22.85 7.57 -4.68
C GLU A 169 22.38 8.88 -5.32
N LEU A 170 21.06 9.12 -5.35
CA LEU A 170 20.47 10.35 -5.88
C LEU A 170 20.93 11.61 -5.14
N LEU A 171 21.29 11.48 -3.88
CA LEU A 171 21.82 12.57 -3.05
C LEU A 171 23.36 12.63 -3.01
N ASN A 172 24.05 11.78 -3.80
CA ASN A 172 25.52 11.63 -3.77
C ASN A 172 26.03 11.33 -2.35
N ARG A 173 25.40 10.39 -1.65
CA ARG A 173 25.78 9.94 -0.30
C ARG A 173 25.93 8.42 -0.27
N LYS A 174 26.69 7.92 0.71
CA LYS A 174 26.79 6.49 0.98
C LYS A 174 25.73 6.10 2.00
N PRO A 175 25.09 4.92 1.84
CA PRO A 175 24.14 4.42 2.83
C PRO A 175 24.77 4.26 4.21
N LYS A 176 24.08 4.72 5.24
CA LYS A 176 24.40 4.49 6.65
C LYS A 176 23.13 4.10 7.38
N ILE A 177 23.06 2.88 7.86
CA ILE A 177 21.92 2.38 8.62
C ILE A 177 22.26 2.20 10.10
N CYS A 178 21.23 2.34 10.92
CA CYS A 178 21.15 1.86 12.29
C CYS A 178 20.06 0.79 12.28
N SER A 179 20.46 -0.47 12.24
CA SER A 179 19.52 -1.57 12.24
C SER A 179 18.93 -1.75 13.64
N LEU A 180 17.60 -1.93 13.72
CA LEU A 180 16.89 -2.34 14.91
C LEU A 180 16.22 -3.68 14.66
N ASP A 181 16.39 -4.63 15.56
CA ASP A 181 15.61 -5.86 15.56
C ASP A 181 14.18 -5.63 16.09
N ARG A 182 13.38 -6.69 16.15
CA ARG A 182 11.99 -6.61 16.63
C ARG A 182 11.87 -6.08 18.05
N ALA A 183 12.70 -6.60 18.96
CA ALA A 183 12.66 -6.20 20.37
C ALA A 183 13.14 -4.77 20.59
N GLU A 184 14.18 -4.37 19.87
CA GLU A 184 14.67 -2.99 19.87
C GLU A 184 13.65 -2.02 19.27
N THR A 185 12.97 -2.42 18.18
CA THR A 185 11.92 -1.61 17.55
C THR A 185 10.75 -1.42 18.50
N GLU A 186 10.27 -2.49 19.13
CA GLU A 186 9.19 -2.39 20.12
C GLU A 186 9.56 -1.46 21.28
N LYS A 187 10.80 -1.52 21.74
CA LYS A 187 11.30 -0.73 22.85
C LYS A 187 11.54 0.75 22.52
N TYR A 188 12.15 1.03 21.36
CA TYR A 188 12.64 2.36 21.02
C TYR A 188 11.76 3.11 20.02
N MET A 189 10.90 2.39 19.28
CA MET A 189 10.04 2.94 18.25
C MET A 189 8.66 2.26 18.24
N PRO A 190 7.96 2.21 19.39
CA PRO A 190 6.71 1.46 19.54
C PRO A 190 5.63 1.89 18.53
N GLU A 191 5.64 3.16 18.11
CA GLU A 191 4.69 3.69 17.11
C GLU A 191 4.85 3.09 15.70
N PHE A 192 6.00 2.48 15.41
CA PHE A 192 6.26 1.80 14.14
C PHE A 192 6.17 0.28 14.24
N TYR A 193 6.10 -0.28 15.44
CA TYR A 193 6.18 -1.72 15.66
C TYR A 193 5.08 -2.48 14.92
N GLU A 194 3.82 -2.08 15.07
CA GLU A 194 2.69 -2.73 14.39
C GLU A 194 2.82 -2.66 12.86
N ILE A 195 3.25 -1.52 12.33
CA ILE A 195 3.47 -1.32 10.89
C ILE A 195 4.54 -2.27 10.35
N LEU A 196 5.61 -2.45 11.10
CA LEU A 196 6.74 -3.28 10.69
C LEU A 196 6.40 -4.77 10.80
N VAL A 197 5.87 -5.20 11.94
CA VAL A 197 5.50 -6.60 12.17
C VAL A 197 4.28 -7.02 11.34
N GLY A 198 3.34 -6.11 11.13
CA GLY A 198 2.11 -6.36 10.38
C GLY A 198 2.27 -6.25 8.86
N ASP A 199 3.28 -5.53 8.36
CA ASP A 199 3.38 -5.25 6.94
C ASP A 199 4.83 -5.04 6.46
N LYS A 200 5.50 -3.92 6.84
CA LYS A 200 6.75 -3.47 6.22
C LYS A 200 7.97 -4.34 6.51
N GLY A 201 7.96 -5.12 7.57
CA GLY A 201 9.00 -6.10 7.90
C GLY A 201 8.79 -7.48 7.28
N THR A 202 7.87 -7.63 6.33
CA THR A 202 7.60 -8.89 5.62
C THR A 202 7.64 -8.69 4.12
N ASN A 203 7.96 -9.75 3.35
CA ASN A 203 7.98 -9.69 1.89
C ASN A 203 6.57 -9.42 1.35
N MET A 204 6.40 -8.37 0.54
CA MET A 204 5.12 -7.98 -0.06
C MET A 204 5.21 -8.09 -1.58
N ARG A 205 4.82 -9.26 -2.09
CA ARG A 205 4.84 -9.65 -3.51
C ARG A 205 3.43 -9.86 -4.01
N PHE A 206 3.14 -9.47 -5.24
CA PHE A 206 1.77 -9.46 -5.78
C PHE A 206 1.69 -10.03 -7.19
N ASP A 207 0.61 -10.77 -7.46
CA ASP A 207 0.23 -11.20 -8.80
C ASP A 207 -0.87 -10.28 -9.36
N ASN A 208 -0.53 -9.45 -10.34
CA ASN A 208 -1.45 -8.52 -10.99
C ASN A 208 -2.33 -9.15 -12.09
N THR A 209 -2.39 -10.47 -12.21
CA THR A 209 -3.12 -11.16 -13.30
C THR A 209 -4.59 -10.77 -13.33
N LYS A 210 -5.25 -10.67 -12.16
CA LYS A 210 -6.68 -10.34 -12.08
C LYS A 210 -6.98 -8.95 -12.64
N VAL A 211 -6.26 -7.93 -12.18
CA VAL A 211 -6.46 -6.56 -12.66
C VAL A 211 -6.09 -6.44 -14.13
N SER A 212 -5.02 -7.10 -14.60
CA SER A 212 -4.61 -7.13 -16.01
C SER A 212 -5.69 -7.74 -16.91
N ASN A 213 -6.35 -8.81 -16.47
CA ASN A 213 -7.47 -9.42 -17.20
C ASN A 213 -8.71 -8.50 -17.23
N ALA A 214 -8.95 -7.73 -16.18
CA ALA A 214 -10.07 -6.80 -16.14
C ALA A 214 -9.88 -5.63 -17.12
N ILE A 215 -8.68 -5.06 -17.20
CA ILE A 215 -8.36 -3.92 -18.07
C ILE A 215 -7.92 -4.35 -19.50
N GLY A 216 -7.61 -5.63 -19.72
CA GLY A 216 -7.26 -6.17 -21.04
C GLY A 216 -5.77 -6.05 -21.42
N HIS A 217 -4.92 -5.58 -20.55
CA HIS A 217 -3.46 -5.48 -20.73
C HIS A 217 -2.74 -5.50 -19.36
N SER A 218 -1.42 -5.58 -19.36
CA SER A 218 -0.63 -5.52 -18.11
C SER A 218 -0.80 -4.18 -17.40
N VAL A 219 -0.69 -4.19 -16.07
CA VAL A 219 -0.68 -2.96 -15.26
C VAL A 219 0.39 -1.98 -15.77
N TYR A 220 0.12 -0.69 -15.64
CA TYR A 220 1.11 0.32 -15.97
C TYR A 220 2.30 0.23 -15.02
N ASN A 221 3.49 0.24 -15.59
CA ASN A 221 4.77 0.21 -14.88
C ASN A 221 5.78 1.04 -15.70
N THR A 222 5.42 2.29 -15.96
CA THR A 222 6.13 3.17 -16.89
C THR A 222 7.14 4.08 -16.20
N VAL A 223 7.02 4.23 -14.88
CA VAL A 223 7.91 5.08 -14.07
C VAL A 223 8.79 4.21 -13.20
N SER A 224 10.11 4.26 -13.46
CA SER A 224 11.12 3.59 -12.63
C SER A 224 11.36 4.34 -11.33
N LEU A 225 11.81 3.62 -10.30
CA LEU A 225 12.29 4.21 -9.05
C LEU A 225 13.62 4.99 -9.23
N ARG A 226 14.35 4.73 -10.30
CA ARG A 226 15.62 5.41 -10.70
C ARG A 226 15.41 6.48 -11.75
#